data_b11b5afeaa16ed0e3adc9d68d950065c
#
_entry.id   b11b5afeaa16ed0e3adc9d68d950065c
#
_cell.length_a   1.000
_cell.length_b   1.000
_cell.length_c   1.000
_cell.angle_alpha   90.00
_cell.angle_beta   90.00
_cell.angle_gamma   90.00
#
_symmetry.space_group_name_H-M   'P 1'
#
loop_
_entity.id
_entity.type
_entity.pdbx_description
1 polymer ?
#
loop_
_entity_poly.entity_id
_entity_poly.type
_entity_poly.pdbx_seq_one_letter_code
_entity_poly.pdbx_strand_id
1 'polypeptide(L)'
;RLAFEEITGIDLNWFFNQWFLASGHPVLSIQNSYDPVKREITVKISQDQNLSETPLYRIPMAIDIYSGTKVERKEIILERQNQSFIFPSVNPPDLVNVDAEKYVLAEKNEVKNIQEYIFQYQHAPLFMDRIEAIMNLKDMKEEAAARSVVVSALKDKSWLIRHTALSVIEHLSDDERKAVQETL
;
A
#
# COMPACT_ATOMS: atom_id res chain seq x y z
N ARG A 1 19.33 -11.85 -19.85
CA ARG A 1 18.08 -11.66 -20.55
C ARG A 1 17.74 -12.93 -21.36
N LEU A 2 18.56 -13.32 -22.37
CA LEU A 2 18.24 -14.43 -23.28
C LEU A 2 17.84 -15.74 -22.56
N ALA A 3 18.52 -16.12 -21.48
CA ALA A 3 18.18 -17.32 -20.71
C ALA A 3 16.77 -17.23 -20.07
N PHE A 4 16.36 -16.04 -19.61
CA PHE A 4 15.01 -15.85 -19.08
C PHE A 4 13.95 -15.90 -20.18
N GLU A 5 14.24 -15.29 -21.35
CA GLU A 5 13.35 -15.32 -22.51
C GLU A 5 13.18 -16.74 -23.06
N GLU A 6 14.26 -17.53 -23.07
CA GLU A 6 14.23 -18.93 -23.48
C GLU A 6 13.32 -19.80 -22.57
N ILE A 7 13.38 -19.56 -21.25
CA ILE A 7 12.59 -20.32 -20.27
C ILE A 7 11.14 -19.87 -20.25
N THR A 8 10.89 -18.56 -20.33
CA THR A 8 9.54 -17.97 -20.16
C THR A 8 8.75 -17.87 -21.46
N GLY A 9 9.44 -17.84 -22.60
CA GLY A 9 8.83 -17.58 -23.92
C GLY A 9 8.36 -16.12 -24.10
N ILE A 10 8.73 -15.20 -23.18
CA ILE A 10 8.28 -13.81 -23.17
C ILE A 10 9.44 -12.90 -23.56
N ASP A 11 9.18 -11.91 -24.43
CA ASP A 11 10.14 -10.82 -24.68
C ASP A 11 10.28 -9.95 -23.43
N LEU A 12 11.49 -9.93 -22.86
CA LEU A 12 11.85 -9.17 -21.65
C LEU A 12 12.71 -7.94 -21.98
N ASN A 13 12.81 -7.50 -23.23
CA ASN A 13 13.55 -6.29 -23.58
C ASN A 13 13.07 -5.08 -22.77
N TRP A 14 11.75 -4.88 -22.67
CA TRP A 14 11.14 -3.80 -21.91
C TRP A 14 11.56 -3.80 -20.44
N PHE A 15 11.60 -5.00 -19.82
CA PHE A 15 11.95 -5.17 -18.40
C PHE A 15 13.40 -4.80 -18.14
N PHE A 16 14.35 -5.36 -18.93
CA PHE A 16 15.76 -5.07 -18.77
C PHE A 16 16.10 -3.61 -19.11
N ASN A 17 15.47 -3.04 -20.11
CA ASN A 17 15.71 -1.64 -20.51
C ASN A 17 15.32 -0.68 -19.38
N GLN A 18 14.17 -0.88 -18.73
CA GLN A 18 13.71 0.04 -17.69
C GLN A 18 14.34 -0.20 -16.32
N TRP A 19 14.65 -1.45 -15.94
CA TRP A 19 15.12 -1.77 -14.59
C TRP A 19 16.63 -1.93 -14.45
N PHE A 20 17.35 -2.20 -15.52
CA PHE A 20 18.80 -2.46 -15.50
C PHE A 20 19.61 -1.46 -16.31
N LEU A 21 19.05 -0.90 -17.38
CA LEU A 21 19.78 -0.04 -18.30
C LEU A 21 19.39 1.45 -18.22
N ALA A 22 18.25 1.75 -17.63
CA ALA A 22 17.84 3.13 -17.35
C ALA A 22 18.22 3.55 -15.93
N SER A 23 18.27 4.86 -15.69
CA SER A 23 18.49 5.45 -14.37
C SER A 23 17.16 5.79 -13.69
N GLY A 24 17.20 5.88 -12.36
CA GLY A 24 16.05 6.27 -11.52
C GLY A 24 15.11 5.11 -11.20
N HIS A 25 13.94 5.46 -10.68
CA HIS A 25 12.88 4.55 -10.29
C HIS A 25 11.52 5.24 -10.43
N PRO A 26 10.41 4.51 -10.49
CA PRO A 26 9.08 5.12 -10.55
C PRO A 26 8.72 5.80 -9.23
N VAL A 27 8.06 6.95 -9.33
CA VAL A 27 7.39 7.64 -8.22
C VAL A 27 5.90 7.60 -8.53
N LEU A 28 5.14 6.89 -7.71
CA LEU A 28 3.72 6.65 -7.95
C LEU A 28 2.87 7.49 -7.00
N SER A 29 1.93 8.28 -7.53
CA SER A 29 0.83 8.84 -6.76
C SER A 29 -0.44 8.02 -7.01
N ILE A 30 -1.05 7.56 -5.93
CA ILE A 30 -2.16 6.63 -5.94
C ILE A 30 -3.37 7.26 -5.23
N GLN A 31 -4.52 7.24 -5.90
CA GLN A 31 -5.78 7.69 -5.34
C GLN A 31 -6.88 6.70 -5.70
N ASN A 32 -7.73 6.38 -4.73
CA ASN A 32 -8.91 5.58 -4.97
C ASN A 32 -10.19 6.34 -4.57
N SER A 33 -11.30 6.02 -5.20
CA SER A 33 -12.61 6.57 -4.89
C SER A 33 -13.69 5.57 -5.22
N TYR A 34 -14.80 5.60 -4.46
CA TYR A 34 -16.00 4.82 -4.72
C TYR A 34 -17.16 5.74 -5.15
N ASP A 35 -17.80 5.38 -6.27
CA ASP A 35 -19.02 6.06 -6.76
C ASP A 35 -20.24 5.17 -6.42
N PRO A 36 -21.10 5.56 -5.45
CA PRO A 36 -22.26 4.76 -5.06
C PRO A 36 -23.36 4.74 -6.13
N VAL A 37 -23.41 5.72 -7.04
CA VAL A 37 -24.42 5.79 -8.11
C VAL A 37 -24.07 4.82 -9.23
N LYS A 38 -22.80 4.82 -9.66
CA LYS A 38 -22.30 3.92 -10.69
C LYS A 38 -21.95 2.54 -10.14
N ARG A 39 -21.78 2.43 -8.81
CA ARG A 39 -21.28 1.23 -8.13
C ARG A 39 -19.93 0.80 -8.66
N GLU A 40 -19.00 1.74 -8.67
CA GLU A 40 -17.66 1.55 -9.23
C GLU A 40 -16.60 2.08 -8.28
N ILE A 41 -15.50 1.35 -8.19
CA ILE A 41 -14.25 1.81 -7.58
C ILE A 41 -13.37 2.30 -8.71
N THR A 42 -12.86 3.53 -8.59
CA THR A 42 -11.86 4.08 -9.50
C THR A 42 -10.52 4.18 -8.78
N VAL A 43 -9.48 3.54 -9.33
CA VAL A 43 -8.09 3.67 -8.87
C VAL A 43 -7.33 4.47 -9.92
N LYS A 44 -6.84 5.64 -9.52
CA LYS A 44 -6.00 6.51 -10.36
C LYS A 44 -4.56 6.38 -9.92
N ILE A 45 -3.68 6.12 -10.87
CA ILE A 45 -2.24 6.02 -10.62
C ILE A 45 -1.53 6.95 -11.60
N SER A 46 -0.66 7.81 -11.08
CA SER A 46 0.26 8.60 -11.89
C SER A 46 1.71 8.20 -11.62
N GLN A 47 2.55 8.39 -12.63
CA GLN A 47 3.99 8.26 -12.55
C GLN A 47 4.59 9.68 -12.58
N ASP A 48 5.08 10.14 -11.41
CA ASP A 48 5.42 11.54 -11.16
C ASP A 48 6.94 11.80 -11.16
N GLN A 49 7.76 10.79 -11.48
CA GLN A 49 9.19 10.96 -11.65
C GLN A 49 9.51 11.94 -12.82
N ASN A 50 10.70 12.54 -12.77
CA ASN A 50 11.17 13.42 -13.86
C ASN A 50 11.43 12.63 -15.16
N LEU A 51 10.49 12.69 -16.11
CA LEU A 51 10.56 11.93 -17.35
C LEU A 51 11.67 12.40 -18.32
N SER A 52 12.37 13.50 -18.03
CA SER A 52 13.56 13.87 -18.80
C SER A 52 14.82 13.07 -18.41
N GLU A 53 14.80 12.42 -17.24
CA GLU A 53 15.94 11.69 -16.67
C GLU A 53 15.61 10.23 -16.37
N THR A 54 14.35 9.92 -16.14
CA THR A 54 13.84 8.61 -15.73
C THR A 54 12.75 8.16 -16.71
N PRO A 55 12.74 6.93 -17.19
CA PRO A 55 11.75 6.49 -18.16
C PRO A 55 10.34 6.43 -17.59
N LEU A 56 9.35 6.41 -18.48
CA LEU A 56 8.01 5.93 -18.14
C LEU A 56 8.06 4.41 -18.02
N TYR A 57 7.66 3.89 -16.87
CA TYR A 57 7.73 2.46 -16.56
C TYR A 57 6.47 1.72 -17.00
N ARG A 58 6.66 0.51 -17.49
CA ARG A 58 5.61 -0.49 -17.62
C ARG A 58 5.66 -1.38 -16.37
N ILE A 59 4.63 -1.31 -15.53
CA ILE A 59 4.61 -1.96 -14.21
C ILE A 59 3.38 -2.87 -14.10
N PRO A 60 3.53 -4.19 -14.33
CA PRO A 60 2.51 -5.16 -13.92
C PRO A 60 2.43 -5.18 -12.39
N MET A 61 1.22 -5.11 -11.83
CA MET A 61 0.99 -5.23 -10.39
C MET A 61 -0.42 -5.72 -10.09
N ALA A 62 -0.63 -6.20 -8.87
CA ALA A 62 -1.94 -6.59 -8.38
C ALA A 62 -2.56 -5.50 -7.50
N ILE A 63 -3.88 -5.38 -7.57
CA ILE A 63 -4.71 -4.60 -6.65
C ILE A 63 -5.63 -5.57 -5.92
N ASP A 64 -5.58 -5.61 -4.59
CA ASP A 64 -6.53 -6.37 -3.78
C ASP A 64 -7.61 -5.41 -3.24
N ILE A 65 -8.87 -5.73 -3.55
CA ILE A 65 -10.05 -5.02 -3.10
C ILE A 65 -10.71 -5.83 -2.00
N TYR A 66 -10.75 -5.27 -0.79
CA TYR A 66 -11.31 -5.93 0.39
C TYR A 66 -12.74 -5.45 0.66
N SER A 67 -13.61 -6.40 0.96
CA SER A 67 -14.99 -6.19 1.42
C SER A 67 -15.29 -7.21 2.52
N GLY A 68 -15.18 -6.82 3.77
CA GLY A 68 -15.19 -7.73 4.91
C GLY A 68 -14.07 -8.77 4.81
N THR A 69 -14.45 -10.04 4.82
CA THR A 69 -13.51 -11.16 4.67
C THR A 69 -13.21 -11.54 3.23
N LYS A 70 -13.93 -10.94 2.26
CA LYS A 70 -13.75 -11.22 0.85
C LYS A 70 -12.65 -10.34 0.28
N VAL A 71 -11.71 -10.96 -0.44
CA VAL A 71 -10.66 -10.27 -1.20
C VAL A 71 -10.84 -10.58 -2.67
N GLU A 72 -10.86 -9.56 -3.49
CA GLU A 72 -10.91 -9.69 -4.94
C GLU A 72 -9.64 -9.11 -5.55
N ARG A 73 -8.80 -9.96 -6.16
CA ARG A 73 -7.55 -9.56 -6.80
C ARG A 73 -7.80 -9.15 -8.25
N LYS A 74 -7.20 -8.02 -8.64
CA LYS A 74 -7.20 -7.49 -10.01
C LYS A 74 -5.76 -7.31 -10.48
N GLU A 75 -5.39 -8.03 -11.53
CA GLU A 75 -4.12 -7.81 -12.21
C GLU A 75 -4.25 -6.61 -13.14
N ILE A 76 -3.30 -5.68 -13.06
CA ILE A 76 -3.24 -4.49 -13.91
C ILE A 76 -1.85 -4.31 -14.50
N ILE A 77 -1.78 -3.52 -15.55
CA ILE A 77 -0.51 -3.02 -16.10
C ILE A 77 -0.58 -1.50 -16.13
N LEU A 78 0.25 -0.85 -15.34
CA LEU A 78 0.48 0.59 -15.43
C LEU A 78 1.52 0.84 -16.51
N GLU A 79 1.14 1.54 -17.58
CA GLU A 79 2.03 1.83 -18.72
C GLU A 79 1.89 3.25 -19.27
N ARG A 80 1.08 4.08 -18.59
CA ARG A 80 0.89 5.49 -18.93
C ARG A 80 1.28 6.36 -17.76
N GLN A 81 1.63 7.61 -18.04
CA GLN A 81 1.95 8.59 -17.02
C GLN A 81 0.75 8.79 -16.06
N ASN A 82 -0.47 8.87 -16.60
CA ASN A 82 -1.71 8.92 -15.83
C ASN A 82 -2.64 7.82 -16.33
N GLN A 83 -3.07 6.95 -15.44
CA GLN A 83 -3.94 5.84 -15.80
C GLN A 83 -4.99 5.60 -14.72
N SER A 84 -6.22 5.30 -15.15
CA SER A 84 -7.33 4.97 -14.27
C SER A 84 -7.79 3.56 -14.53
N PHE A 85 -8.05 2.83 -13.45
CA PHE A 85 -8.61 1.49 -13.47
C PHE A 85 -9.96 1.53 -12.77
N ILE A 86 -10.99 0.97 -13.39
CA ILE A 86 -12.37 0.99 -12.89
C ILE A 86 -12.82 -0.43 -12.63
N PHE A 87 -13.32 -0.68 -11.42
CA PHE A 87 -13.79 -1.99 -11.00
C PHE A 87 -15.23 -1.88 -10.47
N PRO A 88 -16.15 -2.74 -10.93
CA PRO A 88 -17.52 -2.76 -10.39
C PRO A 88 -17.49 -3.21 -8.92
N SER A 89 -18.26 -2.50 -8.09
CA SER A 89 -18.45 -2.87 -6.67
C SER A 89 -19.82 -2.43 -6.19
N VAL A 90 -20.57 -3.33 -5.57
CA VAL A 90 -21.91 -3.04 -5.05
C VAL A 90 -21.84 -2.12 -3.83
N ASN A 91 -20.82 -2.29 -2.99
CA ASN A 91 -20.62 -1.54 -1.76
C ASN A 91 -19.25 -0.85 -1.78
N PRO A 92 -19.05 0.21 -0.97
CA PRO A 92 -17.71 0.77 -0.78
C PRO A 92 -16.76 -0.31 -0.24
N PRO A 93 -15.51 -0.36 -0.71
CA PRO A 93 -14.52 -1.28 -0.18
C PRO A 93 -14.07 -0.85 1.22
N ASP A 94 -13.66 -1.81 2.06
CA ASP A 94 -12.98 -1.53 3.32
C ASP A 94 -11.53 -1.13 3.11
N LEU A 95 -10.91 -1.62 2.03
CA LEU A 95 -9.55 -1.29 1.61
C LEU A 95 -9.37 -1.55 0.12
N VAL A 96 -8.67 -0.64 -0.56
CA VAL A 96 -8.06 -0.86 -1.86
C VAL A 96 -6.55 -0.91 -1.66
N ASN A 97 -5.94 -2.08 -1.80
CA ASN A 97 -4.51 -2.29 -1.59
C ASN A 97 -3.79 -2.40 -2.92
N VAL A 98 -3.19 -1.30 -3.36
CA VAL A 98 -2.41 -1.23 -4.62
C VAL A 98 -1.02 -1.83 -4.38
N ASP A 99 -0.46 -2.49 -5.40
CA ASP A 99 0.75 -3.30 -5.28
C ASP A 99 0.60 -4.31 -4.14
N ALA A 100 -0.44 -5.13 -4.24
CA ALA A 100 -0.86 -6.04 -3.17
C ALA A 100 0.20 -7.09 -2.79
N GLU A 101 1.15 -7.36 -3.67
CA GLU A 101 2.26 -8.29 -3.45
C GLU A 101 3.53 -7.58 -2.93
N LYS A 102 3.54 -6.24 -2.93
CA LYS A 102 4.62 -5.39 -2.40
C LYS A 102 6.00 -5.67 -3.02
N TYR A 103 6.03 -6.02 -4.29
CA TYR A 103 7.29 -6.27 -5.00
C TYR A 103 7.69 -5.16 -5.97
N VAL A 104 6.84 -4.16 -6.18
CA VAL A 104 7.19 -3.03 -7.05
C VAL A 104 8.23 -2.13 -6.38
N LEU A 105 9.38 -1.99 -7.02
CA LEU A 105 10.44 -1.07 -6.57
C LEU A 105 10.06 0.36 -7.00
N ALA A 106 9.35 1.07 -6.14
CA ALA A 106 8.86 2.42 -6.38
C ALA A 106 8.75 3.24 -5.09
N GLU A 107 8.86 4.56 -5.19
CA GLU A 107 8.27 5.43 -4.18
C GLU A 107 6.77 5.48 -4.38
N LYS A 108 6.00 5.34 -3.29
CA LYS A 108 4.53 5.34 -3.35
C LYS A 108 3.98 6.43 -2.44
N ASN A 109 3.25 7.37 -3.04
CA ASN A 109 2.49 8.42 -2.37
C ASN A 109 1.01 8.04 -2.45
N GLU A 110 0.52 7.36 -1.42
CA GLU A 110 -0.88 6.94 -1.31
C GLU A 110 -1.48 7.49 -0.03
N VAL A 111 -2.62 8.17 -0.15
CA VAL A 111 -3.35 8.69 1.02
C VAL A 111 -4.60 7.84 1.21
N LYS A 112 -4.65 7.16 2.35
CA LYS A 112 -5.81 6.42 2.83
C LYS A 112 -6.41 7.14 4.06
N ASN A 113 -7.68 6.90 4.33
CA ASN A 113 -8.29 7.34 5.57
C ASN A 113 -7.88 6.41 6.74
N ILE A 114 -8.17 6.85 7.97
CA ILE A 114 -7.81 6.10 9.19
C ILE A 114 -8.39 4.69 9.18
N GLN A 115 -9.62 4.51 8.73
CA GLN A 115 -10.29 3.21 8.73
C GLN A 115 -9.64 2.24 7.75
N GLU A 116 -9.22 2.74 6.59
CA GLU A 116 -8.47 1.94 5.61
C GLU A 116 -7.12 1.49 6.16
N TYR A 117 -6.36 2.36 6.85
CA TYR A 117 -5.09 1.96 7.49
C TYR A 117 -5.29 0.98 8.64
N ILE A 118 -6.34 1.17 9.46
CA ILE A 118 -6.70 0.22 10.52
C ILE A 118 -7.02 -1.15 9.90
N PHE A 119 -7.85 -1.16 8.86
CA PHE A 119 -8.22 -2.38 8.17
C PHE A 119 -6.99 -3.05 7.52
N GLN A 120 -6.11 -2.27 6.89
CA GLN A 120 -4.87 -2.77 6.28
C GLN A 120 -3.98 -3.46 7.33
N TYR A 121 -3.78 -2.84 8.50
CA TYR A 121 -2.99 -3.45 9.56
C TYR A 121 -3.58 -4.77 10.05
N GLN A 122 -4.90 -4.85 10.19
CA GLN A 122 -5.58 -5.99 10.78
C GLN A 122 -5.77 -7.16 9.80
N HIS A 123 -5.93 -6.89 8.51
CA HIS A 123 -6.42 -7.88 7.54
C HIS A 123 -5.47 -8.14 6.37
N ALA A 124 -4.62 -7.18 5.97
CA ALA A 124 -3.66 -7.43 4.91
C ALA A 124 -2.49 -8.29 5.42
N PRO A 125 -2.10 -9.35 4.67
CA PRO A 125 -1.28 -10.42 5.25
C PRO A 125 0.21 -10.11 5.33
N LEU A 126 0.72 -9.22 4.46
CA LEU A 126 2.15 -9.02 4.33
C LEU A 126 2.72 -8.12 5.44
N PHE A 127 3.99 -8.34 5.75
CA PHE A 127 4.71 -7.45 6.66
C PHE A 127 4.70 -6.00 6.17
N MET A 128 4.89 -5.78 4.86
CA MET A 128 4.91 -4.44 4.27
C MET A 128 3.56 -3.73 4.40
N ASP A 129 2.43 -4.44 4.29
CA ASP A 129 1.11 -3.87 4.53
C ASP A 129 0.99 -3.34 5.96
N ARG A 130 1.41 -4.16 6.94
CA ARG A 130 1.30 -3.81 8.36
C ARG A 130 2.21 -2.66 8.75
N ILE A 131 3.45 -2.65 8.28
CA ILE A 131 4.39 -1.56 8.60
C ILE A 131 3.97 -0.25 7.94
N GLU A 132 3.51 -0.27 6.66
CA GLU A 132 2.95 0.91 5.98
C GLU A 132 1.78 1.51 6.78
N ALA A 133 0.84 0.65 7.22
CA ALA A 133 -0.31 1.10 8.00
C ALA A 133 0.12 1.74 9.33
N ILE A 134 1.00 1.11 10.10
CA ILE A 134 1.45 1.64 11.40
C ILE A 134 2.27 2.93 11.23
N MET A 135 3.09 3.05 10.18
CA MET A 135 3.84 4.27 9.89
C MET A 135 2.91 5.47 9.62
N ASN A 136 1.78 5.25 8.96
CA ASN A 136 0.80 6.31 8.72
C ASN A 136 -0.07 6.59 9.96
N LEU A 137 -0.55 5.53 10.66
CA LEU A 137 -1.39 5.69 11.84
C LEU A 137 -0.66 6.39 13.01
N LYS A 138 0.66 6.18 13.18
CA LYS A 138 1.42 6.89 14.22
C LYS A 138 1.44 8.41 14.03
N ASP A 139 1.35 8.87 12.76
CA ASP A 139 1.32 10.30 12.45
C ASP A 139 -0.09 10.89 12.64
N MET A 140 -1.12 10.03 12.74
CA MET A 140 -2.52 10.37 13.05
C MET A 140 -2.83 10.23 14.56
N LYS A 141 -1.84 10.45 15.41
CA LYS A 141 -1.86 10.22 16.87
C LYS A 141 -2.93 11.00 17.65
N GLU A 142 -3.44 12.07 17.08
CA GLU A 142 -4.54 12.85 17.69
C GLU A 142 -5.88 12.08 17.65
N GLU A 143 -6.00 11.10 16.78
CA GLU A 143 -7.19 10.27 16.64
C GLU A 143 -7.12 9.04 17.55
N ALA A 144 -8.10 8.89 18.44
CA ALA A 144 -8.13 7.80 19.43
C ALA A 144 -8.11 6.39 18.78
N ALA A 145 -8.79 6.24 17.64
CA ALA A 145 -8.82 4.98 16.90
C ALA A 145 -7.43 4.60 16.37
N ALA A 146 -6.68 5.57 15.81
CA ALA A 146 -5.33 5.34 15.33
C ALA A 146 -4.39 4.97 16.50
N ARG A 147 -4.43 5.73 17.61
CA ARG A 147 -3.63 5.42 18.81
C ARG A 147 -3.88 4.01 19.32
N SER A 148 -5.16 3.61 19.45
CA SER A 148 -5.51 2.28 19.93
C SER A 148 -4.90 1.15 19.10
N VAL A 149 -4.90 1.30 17.77
CA VAL A 149 -4.31 0.31 16.87
C VAL A 149 -2.79 0.32 16.96
N VAL A 150 -2.15 1.50 17.01
CA VAL A 150 -0.68 1.59 17.16
C VAL A 150 -0.25 1.00 18.51
N VAL A 151 -1.00 1.21 19.60
CA VAL A 151 -0.74 0.57 20.90
C VAL A 151 -0.85 -0.96 20.77
N SER A 152 -1.86 -1.48 20.08
CA SER A 152 -1.98 -2.93 19.86
C SER A 152 -0.79 -3.51 19.09
N ALA A 153 -0.16 -2.71 18.23
CA ALA A 153 1.00 -3.10 17.44
C ALA A 153 2.29 -3.28 18.27
N LEU A 154 2.31 -2.87 19.54
CA LEU A 154 3.39 -3.22 20.50
C LEU A 154 3.50 -4.74 20.72
N LYS A 155 2.48 -5.51 20.36
CA LYS A 155 2.47 -6.97 20.43
C LYS A 155 2.63 -7.63 19.04
N ASP A 156 2.89 -6.87 17.98
CA ASP A 156 3.10 -7.46 16.66
C ASP A 156 4.27 -8.45 16.69
N LYS A 157 4.16 -9.50 15.87
CA LYS A 157 5.23 -10.50 15.71
C LYS A 157 6.55 -9.91 15.20
N SER A 158 6.49 -8.82 14.41
CA SER A 158 7.66 -8.13 13.87
C SER A 158 8.23 -7.14 14.90
N TRP A 159 9.51 -7.27 15.20
CA TRP A 159 10.21 -6.33 16.09
C TRP A 159 10.20 -4.88 15.54
N LEU A 160 10.26 -4.72 14.19
CA LEU A 160 10.28 -3.40 13.57
C LEU A 160 8.92 -2.70 13.72
N ILE A 161 7.81 -3.45 13.61
CA ILE A 161 6.47 -2.90 13.86
C ILE A 161 6.34 -2.51 15.34
N ARG A 162 6.78 -3.37 16.28
CA ARG A 162 6.80 -3.02 17.71
C ARG A 162 7.62 -1.78 17.99
N HIS A 163 8.82 -1.68 17.39
CA HIS A 163 9.69 -0.50 17.53
C HIS A 163 9.02 0.77 16.98
N THR A 164 8.38 0.68 15.79
CA THR A 164 7.65 1.81 15.22
C THR A 164 6.49 2.26 16.11
N ALA A 165 5.78 1.31 16.71
CA ALA A 165 4.68 1.60 17.62
C ALA A 165 5.13 2.32 18.91
N LEU A 166 6.35 2.12 19.39
CA LEU A 166 6.88 2.81 20.58
C LEU A 166 6.87 4.34 20.45
N SER A 167 6.98 4.87 19.24
CA SER A 167 6.99 6.32 18.98
C SER A 167 5.70 7.04 19.43
N VAL A 168 4.61 6.31 19.63
CA VAL A 168 3.31 6.86 20.06
C VAL A 168 3.18 6.93 21.58
N ILE A 169 4.00 6.20 22.35
CA ILE A 169 3.89 6.12 23.83
C ILE A 169 3.97 7.50 24.50
N GLU A 170 4.78 8.41 23.98
CA GLU A 170 4.91 9.76 24.52
C GLU A 170 3.62 10.58 24.42
N HIS A 171 2.72 10.22 23.52
CA HIS A 171 1.45 10.89 23.25
C HIS A 171 0.25 10.21 23.94
N LEU A 172 0.49 9.11 24.68
CA LEU A 172 -0.55 8.42 25.43
C LEU A 172 -0.88 9.17 26.73
N SER A 173 -2.14 9.15 27.11
CA SER A 173 -2.57 9.57 28.44
C SER A 173 -2.00 8.63 29.53
N ASP A 174 -2.01 9.08 30.79
CA ASP A 174 -1.50 8.26 31.90
C ASP A 174 -2.27 6.95 32.05
N ASP A 175 -3.57 6.93 31.78
CA ASP A 175 -4.38 5.72 31.82
C ASP A 175 -4.04 4.77 30.65
N GLU A 176 -3.85 5.28 29.44
CA GLU A 176 -3.39 4.50 28.31
C GLU A 176 -1.99 3.90 28.55
N ARG A 177 -1.07 4.67 29.17
CA ARG A 177 0.29 4.20 29.52
C ARG A 177 0.23 3.05 30.55
N LYS A 178 -0.63 3.17 31.58
CA LYS A 178 -0.82 2.09 32.55
C LYS A 178 -1.34 0.82 31.89
N ALA A 179 -2.35 0.94 31.01
CA ALA A 179 -2.88 -0.19 30.27
C ALA A 179 -1.82 -0.86 29.39
N VAL A 180 -0.90 -0.07 28.78
CA VAL A 180 0.23 -0.61 28.02
C VAL A 180 1.21 -1.37 28.94
N GLN A 181 1.56 -0.79 30.11
CA GLN A 181 2.46 -1.44 31.07
C GLN A 181 1.94 -2.78 31.60
N GLU A 182 0.63 -2.90 31.82
CA GLU A 182 0.00 -4.15 32.24
C GLU A 182 -0.05 -5.19 31.11
N THR A 183 0.23 -4.78 29.90
CA THR A 183 0.05 -5.55 28.67
C THR A 183 1.37 -6.06 28.08
N LEU A 184 2.50 -5.42 28.42
CA LEU A 184 3.86 -5.79 28.03
C LEU A 184 4.48 -6.77 29.01
#